data_a036ed4a02e0e3dad193e4c8e738290d
#
_entry.id   a036ed4a02e0e3dad193e4c8e738290d
#
_cell.length_a   1.000
_cell.length_b   1.000
_cell.length_c   1.000
_cell.angle_alpha   90.00
_cell.angle_beta   90.00
_cell.angle_gamma   90.00
#
_symmetry.space_group_name_H-M   'P 1'
#
loop_
_entity.id
_entity.type
_entity.pdbx_description
1 polymer ?
#
loop_
_entity_poly.entity_id
_entity_poly.type
_entity_poly.pdbx_seq_one_letter_code
_entity_poly.pdbx_strand_id
1 'polypeptide(L)'
;MSRKNSENGFNVSLTLKIVMTAAVLLGGTAFLGNVLNNGSYTNKDSLLSESSQSSKAESQTSSKTSELPKAESQTSEEASVTVTYTMADIARLNNTDYFAKGTLEHIFDGTINKKGNATGYHYTMVSDSKGEIIEGTRSSSDKNGVFTAKVKVSGKKKNGFSSFYPESWTPQQVVDAINTAYEEAVSDPLNSSGSLWIGHSGNIEIDMYLDSSRKITTAYPVYEGS
;
A
#
# COMPACT_ATOMS: atom_id res chain seq x y z
N MET A 1 65.82 -19.77 -26.13
CA MET A 1 64.75 -19.81 -25.08
C MET A 1 63.79 -18.66 -25.32
N SER A 2 62.68 -18.98 -25.87
CA SER A 2 61.66 -18.01 -26.38
C SER A 2 60.56 -17.84 -25.36
N ARG A 3 60.33 -16.60 -24.95
CA ARG A 3 59.20 -16.23 -24.05
C ARG A 3 57.99 -15.95 -24.89
N LYS A 4 56.89 -16.72 -24.69
CA LYS A 4 55.57 -16.42 -25.25
C LYS A 4 54.85 -15.48 -24.32
N ASN A 5 54.47 -14.29 -24.79
CA ASN A 5 53.49 -13.41 -24.17
C ASN A 5 52.10 -13.92 -24.55
N SER A 6 51.29 -14.16 -23.54
CA SER A 6 49.85 -14.41 -23.69
C SER A 6 49.11 -13.13 -23.40
N GLU A 7 48.56 -12.50 -24.42
CA GLU A 7 47.63 -11.39 -24.28
C GLU A 7 46.21 -11.93 -24.11
N ASN A 8 45.66 -11.77 -22.92
CA ASN A 8 44.26 -12.02 -22.64
C ASN A 8 43.48 -10.76 -22.98
N GLY A 9 42.82 -10.76 -24.14
CA GLY A 9 41.87 -9.74 -24.53
C GLY A 9 40.60 -9.80 -23.71
N PHE A 10 40.32 -8.75 -22.94
CA PHE A 10 39.07 -8.50 -22.29
C PHE A 10 38.06 -7.98 -23.34
N ASN A 11 37.12 -8.83 -23.73
CA ASN A 11 35.96 -8.41 -24.53
C ASN A 11 34.88 -7.83 -23.64
N VAL A 12 34.80 -6.53 -23.53
CA VAL A 12 33.69 -5.82 -22.88
C VAL A 12 32.59 -5.61 -23.93
N SER A 13 31.58 -6.49 -23.92
CA SER A 13 30.38 -6.30 -24.70
C SER A 13 29.50 -5.27 -24.02
N LEU A 14 29.57 -4.02 -24.51
CA LEU A 14 28.71 -2.91 -24.09
C LEU A 14 27.35 -3.04 -24.81
N THR A 15 26.37 -3.68 -24.16
CA THR A 15 25.00 -3.72 -24.66
C THR A 15 24.29 -2.43 -24.27
N LEU A 16 24.28 -1.47 -25.19
CA LEU A 16 23.52 -0.22 -25.05
C LEU A 16 22.03 -0.52 -25.28
N LYS A 17 21.25 -0.60 -24.22
CA LYS A 17 19.79 -0.63 -24.30
C LYS A 17 19.29 0.80 -24.49
N ILE A 18 18.94 1.14 -25.72
CA ILE A 18 18.22 2.38 -26.04
C ILE A 18 16.78 2.21 -25.60
N VAL A 19 16.39 2.91 -24.54
CA VAL A 19 14.98 3.06 -24.15
C VAL A 19 14.40 4.17 -25.02
N MET A 20 13.57 3.79 -25.98
CA MET A 20 12.75 4.73 -26.77
C MET A 20 11.61 5.24 -25.89
N THR A 21 11.76 6.43 -25.33
CA THR A 21 10.65 7.19 -24.75
C THR A 21 9.84 7.80 -25.89
N ALA A 22 8.65 7.24 -26.13
CA ALA A 22 7.68 7.84 -27.06
C ALA A 22 7.04 9.05 -26.36
N ALA A 23 7.49 10.24 -26.72
CA ALA A 23 6.82 11.48 -26.33
C ALA A 23 5.55 11.63 -27.19
N VAL A 24 4.39 11.45 -26.57
CA VAL A 24 3.10 11.81 -27.17
C VAL A 24 2.91 13.31 -27.00
N LEU A 25 3.16 14.08 -28.04
CA LEU A 25 2.78 15.49 -28.15
C LEU A 25 1.29 15.56 -28.50
N LEU A 26 0.44 15.80 -27.51
CA LEU A 26 -0.93 16.25 -27.75
C LEU A 26 -0.96 17.78 -27.64
N GLY A 27 -1.16 18.41 -28.80
CA GLY A 27 -1.34 19.84 -28.94
C GLY A 27 -2.58 20.31 -28.19
N GLY A 28 -2.40 21.25 -27.29
CA GLY A 28 -3.46 21.98 -26.62
C GLY A 28 -3.49 23.41 -27.11
N THR A 29 -4.59 23.79 -27.73
CA THR A 29 -4.92 25.13 -28.20
C THR A 29 -5.02 26.10 -27.02
N ALA A 30 -4.32 27.22 -27.14
CA ALA A 30 -4.45 28.38 -26.27
C ALA A 30 -5.87 29.00 -26.41
N PHE A 31 -6.49 29.29 -25.27
CA PHE A 31 -7.59 30.23 -25.19
C PHE A 31 -7.23 31.35 -24.24
N LEU A 32 -6.90 32.49 -24.82
CA LEU A 32 -6.76 33.77 -24.14
C LEU A 32 -8.16 34.31 -23.86
N GLY A 33 -8.48 34.56 -22.62
CA GLY A 33 -9.70 35.24 -22.21
C GLY A 33 -9.43 36.05 -20.94
N ASN A 34 -9.02 37.29 -21.16
CA ASN A 34 -8.88 38.33 -20.16
C ASN A 34 -10.26 38.94 -19.94
N VAL A 35 -10.79 39.08 -18.69
CA VAL A 35 -11.62 40.16 -18.26
C VAL A 35 -11.60 40.28 -16.74
N LEU A 36 -11.09 41.44 -16.30
CA LEU A 36 -11.31 42.02 -14.98
C LEU A 36 -12.77 42.41 -14.85
N ASN A 37 -13.45 42.16 -13.73
CA ASN A 37 -14.17 43.26 -13.09
C ASN A 37 -14.56 42.97 -11.63
N ASN A 38 -14.36 44.00 -10.83
CA ASN A 38 -14.82 44.23 -9.47
C ASN A 38 -16.34 44.20 -9.35
N GLY A 39 -16.85 43.80 -8.18
CA GLY A 39 -18.24 44.03 -7.81
C GLY A 39 -18.65 43.37 -6.51
N SER A 40 -18.33 44.05 -5.42
CA SER A 40 -18.97 43.91 -4.11
C SER A 40 -20.44 44.28 -4.22
N TYR A 41 -21.36 43.47 -3.67
CA TYR A 41 -22.60 43.99 -3.07
C TYR A 41 -23.23 43.03 -2.09
N THR A 42 -23.63 43.61 -1.02
CA THR A 42 -24.21 43.14 0.22
C THR A 42 -25.71 42.83 0.12
N ASN A 43 -26.11 41.88 0.98
CA ASN A 43 -27.38 41.84 1.76
C ASN A 43 -28.74 41.94 1.07
N LYS A 44 -29.63 41.09 1.38
CA LYS A 44 -30.75 41.25 2.35
C LYS A 44 -31.98 40.44 1.98
N ASP A 45 -32.39 39.71 2.96
CA ASP A 45 -33.74 39.48 3.50
C ASP A 45 -34.92 39.20 2.59
N SER A 46 -35.66 38.25 3.02
CA SER A 46 -37.10 38.32 3.33
C SER A 46 -37.96 37.25 2.66
N LEU A 47 -38.43 36.32 3.44
CA LEU A 47 -39.73 36.16 4.06
C LEU A 47 -40.86 35.58 3.18
N LEU A 48 -41.45 34.51 3.73
CA LEU A 48 -42.86 34.13 3.83
C LEU A 48 -43.54 33.71 2.50
N SER A 49 -44.36 32.74 2.42
CA SER A 49 -45.36 32.13 3.30
C SER A 49 -46.11 31.06 2.52
N GLU A 50 -46.56 30.05 3.24
CA GLU A 50 -47.92 29.47 3.28
C GLU A 50 -48.59 29.14 1.93
N SER A 51 -49.34 28.11 1.73
CA SER A 51 -50.26 27.39 2.60
C SER A 51 -50.92 26.23 1.82
N SER A 52 -51.24 25.20 2.52
CA SER A 52 -52.55 24.59 2.70
C SER A 52 -53.16 23.64 1.69
N GLN A 53 -53.49 22.52 2.28
CA GLN A 53 -54.77 21.76 2.29
C GLN A 53 -55.00 20.76 1.17
N SER A 54 -55.05 19.53 1.58
CA SER A 54 -56.18 18.73 2.08
C SER A 54 -57.16 18.24 1.02
N SER A 55 -57.23 16.95 0.87
CA SER A 55 -58.54 16.25 0.91
C SER A 55 -58.38 14.72 0.95
N LYS A 56 -59.07 14.21 1.88
CA LYS A 56 -59.45 12.90 2.36
C LYS A 56 -60.50 12.29 1.41
N ALA A 57 -60.36 10.98 1.11
CA ALA A 57 -61.48 10.13 0.81
C ALA A 57 -61.14 8.68 1.14
N GLU A 58 -61.86 8.15 2.10
CA GLU A 58 -62.06 6.73 2.44
C GLU A 58 -62.84 6.03 1.33
N SER A 59 -62.53 4.74 1.08
CA SER A 59 -63.59 3.75 0.99
C SER A 59 -63.01 2.33 1.11
N GLN A 60 -63.71 1.57 1.91
CA GLN A 60 -63.57 0.21 2.38
C GLN A 60 -63.83 -0.84 1.28
N THR A 61 -63.27 -2.01 1.50
CA THR A 61 -63.89 -3.36 1.62
C THR A 61 -63.28 -4.40 0.67
N SER A 62 -62.64 -5.39 1.10
CA SER A 62 -63.11 -6.76 1.29
C SER A 62 -62.00 -7.80 1.18
N SER A 63 -61.94 -8.57 2.21
CA SER A 63 -61.20 -9.81 2.45
C SER A 63 -61.10 -10.79 1.27
N LYS A 64 -59.90 -11.36 1.06
CA LYS A 64 -59.76 -12.78 0.74
C LYS A 64 -58.40 -13.30 1.20
N THR A 65 -58.47 -14.15 2.20
CA THR A 65 -57.41 -15.02 2.70
C THR A 65 -56.86 -15.92 1.59
N SER A 66 -55.57 -15.90 1.35
CA SER A 66 -54.82 -16.99 0.76
C SER A 66 -53.46 -17.04 1.41
N GLU A 67 -53.23 -18.08 2.19
CA GLU A 67 -51.98 -18.47 2.76
C GLU A 67 -50.92 -18.63 1.65
N LEU A 68 -49.81 -17.88 1.73
CA LEU A 68 -48.58 -18.19 1.02
C LEU A 68 -47.60 -18.84 2.00
N PRO A 69 -46.88 -19.86 1.56
CA PRO A 69 -45.91 -20.53 2.42
C PRO A 69 -44.78 -19.60 2.80
N LYS A 70 -44.45 -19.66 4.08
CA LYS A 70 -43.32 -19.01 4.72
C LYS A 70 -42.02 -19.42 4.01
N ALA A 71 -41.48 -18.54 3.17
CA ALA A 71 -40.13 -18.70 2.65
C ALA A 71 -39.16 -18.52 3.83
N GLU A 72 -38.56 -19.60 4.26
CA GLU A 72 -37.41 -19.57 5.13
C GLU A 72 -36.29 -18.82 4.39
N SER A 73 -35.99 -17.63 4.87
CA SER A 73 -34.78 -16.88 4.47
C SER A 73 -33.58 -17.68 4.98
N GLN A 74 -33.03 -18.53 4.15
CA GLN A 74 -31.68 -19.04 4.36
C GLN A 74 -30.75 -17.86 4.19
N THR A 75 -30.38 -17.28 5.32
CA THR A 75 -29.21 -16.40 5.39
C THR A 75 -28.00 -17.28 5.10
N SER A 76 -27.52 -17.27 3.87
CA SER A 76 -26.22 -17.80 3.56
C SER A 76 -25.20 -16.89 4.25
N GLU A 77 -24.69 -17.31 5.40
CA GLU A 77 -23.43 -16.80 5.92
C GLU A 77 -22.36 -17.18 4.87
N GLU A 78 -22.03 -16.25 3.98
CA GLU A 78 -20.77 -16.33 3.25
C GLU A 78 -19.65 -16.25 4.28
N ALA A 79 -19.12 -17.40 4.65
CA ALA A 79 -17.89 -17.48 5.41
C ALA A 79 -16.81 -16.78 4.58
N SER A 80 -16.43 -15.60 4.99
CA SER A 80 -15.30 -14.86 4.45
C SER A 80 -14.05 -15.73 4.60
N VAL A 81 -13.63 -16.38 3.51
CA VAL A 81 -12.40 -17.15 3.48
C VAL A 81 -11.24 -16.15 3.53
N THR A 82 -10.67 -15.97 4.69
CA THR A 82 -9.46 -15.18 4.83
C THR A 82 -8.30 -15.95 4.20
N VAL A 83 -7.81 -15.46 3.06
CA VAL A 83 -6.64 -16.06 2.40
C VAL A 83 -5.40 -15.72 3.23
N THR A 84 -4.69 -16.74 3.67
CA THR A 84 -3.39 -16.60 4.35
C THR A 84 -2.30 -17.22 3.51
N TYR A 85 -1.07 -16.73 3.68
CA TYR A 85 0.11 -17.20 2.98
C TYR A 85 1.06 -17.90 3.95
N THR A 86 2.08 -18.57 3.43
CA THR A 86 3.15 -19.20 4.19
C THR A 86 4.51 -18.60 3.83
N MET A 87 5.53 -18.80 4.65
CA MET A 87 6.90 -18.41 4.31
C MET A 87 7.43 -19.13 3.07
N ALA A 88 6.89 -20.30 2.75
CA ALA A 88 7.20 -20.98 1.49
C ALA A 88 6.65 -20.25 0.26
N ASP A 89 5.51 -19.55 0.40
CA ASP A 89 4.96 -18.68 -0.66
C ASP A 89 5.79 -17.42 -0.80
N ILE A 90 6.23 -16.84 0.32
CA ILE A 90 7.13 -15.67 0.32
C ILE A 90 8.45 -15.98 -0.42
N ALA A 91 9.00 -17.16 -0.27
CA ALA A 91 10.23 -17.59 -0.96
C ALA A 91 10.08 -17.73 -2.48
N ARG A 92 8.85 -17.70 -3.02
CA ARG A 92 8.54 -17.84 -4.45
C ARG A 92 8.11 -16.53 -5.10
N LEU A 93 8.14 -15.42 -4.38
CA LEU A 93 7.76 -14.11 -4.92
C LEU A 93 8.70 -13.70 -6.08
N ASN A 94 8.13 -13.00 -7.05
CA ASN A 94 8.84 -12.48 -8.21
C ASN A 94 9.37 -11.06 -7.96
N ASN A 95 10.22 -10.56 -8.88
CA ASN A 95 10.71 -9.17 -8.87
C ASN A 95 11.48 -8.81 -7.58
N THR A 96 12.24 -9.76 -7.04
CA THR A 96 12.95 -9.58 -5.75
C THR A 96 14.41 -9.13 -5.91
N ASP A 97 14.80 -8.70 -7.10
CA ASP A 97 16.20 -8.34 -7.42
C ASP A 97 16.70 -7.12 -6.66
N TYR A 98 15.84 -6.22 -6.23
CA TYR A 98 16.22 -5.03 -5.45
C TYR A 98 16.49 -5.36 -3.97
N PHE A 99 16.06 -6.53 -3.48
CA PHE A 99 16.16 -6.89 -2.08
C PHE A 99 17.51 -7.56 -1.75
N ALA A 100 18.08 -7.18 -0.62
CA ALA A 100 19.21 -7.88 -0.05
C ALA A 100 18.76 -9.25 0.49
N LYS A 101 19.71 -10.17 0.65
CA LYS A 101 19.43 -11.49 1.23
C LYS A 101 18.81 -11.35 2.63
N GLY A 102 17.67 -12.00 2.86
CA GLY A 102 16.97 -12.01 4.14
C GLY A 102 16.02 -10.82 4.37
N THR A 103 15.91 -9.89 3.42
CA THR A 103 14.98 -8.75 3.55
C THR A 103 13.54 -9.19 3.51
N LEU A 104 13.15 -10.11 2.64
CA LEU A 104 11.79 -10.65 2.61
C LEU A 104 11.43 -11.34 3.93
N GLU A 105 12.34 -12.17 4.48
CA GLU A 105 12.16 -12.74 5.81
C GLU A 105 11.99 -11.64 6.87
N HIS A 106 12.78 -10.57 6.81
CA HIS A 106 12.65 -9.45 7.73
C HIS A 106 11.28 -8.76 7.64
N ILE A 107 10.75 -8.55 6.44
CA ILE A 107 9.47 -7.86 6.22
C ILE A 107 8.29 -8.75 6.63
N PHE A 108 8.26 -10.02 6.20
CA PHE A 108 7.11 -10.91 6.33
C PHE A 108 7.11 -11.76 7.60
N ASP A 109 8.28 -12.10 8.14
CA ASP A 109 8.46 -13.01 9.29
C ASP A 109 9.01 -12.29 10.53
N GLY A 110 9.72 -11.18 10.31
CA GLY A 110 10.53 -10.53 11.33
C GLY A 110 11.82 -11.30 11.63
N THR A 111 12.77 -10.62 12.25
CA THR A 111 14.09 -11.18 12.53
C THR A 111 14.59 -10.76 13.92
N ILE A 112 15.50 -11.54 14.48
CA ILE A 112 16.27 -11.16 15.66
C ILE A 112 17.65 -10.70 15.20
N ASN A 113 17.97 -9.43 15.44
CA ASN A 113 19.26 -8.88 15.03
C ASN A 113 20.43 -9.40 15.90
N LYS A 114 21.68 -9.09 15.50
CA LYS A 114 22.89 -9.54 16.20
C LYS A 114 22.97 -9.11 17.67
N LYS A 115 22.23 -8.08 18.07
CA LYS A 115 22.13 -7.61 19.47
C LYS A 115 21.02 -8.31 20.24
N GLY A 116 20.31 -9.25 19.63
CA GLY A 116 19.20 -9.99 20.24
C GLY A 116 17.87 -9.26 20.26
N ASN A 117 17.73 -8.14 19.55
CA ASN A 117 16.48 -7.36 19.46
C ASN A 117 15.61 -7.85 18.30
N ALA A 118 14.30 -7.90 18.54
CA ALA A 118 13.30 -8.14 17.50
C ALA A 118 13.20 -6.93 16.56
N THR A 119 13.16 -7.20 15.26
CA THR A 119 13.10 -6.20 14.18
C THR A 119 12.24 -6.72 13.04
N GLY A 120 11.78 -5.83 12.14
CA GLY A 120 10.94 -6.21 11.01
C GLY A 120 9.50 -6.50 11.41
N TYR A 121 8.86 -7.41 10.66
CA TYR A 121 7.46 -7.81 10.74
C TYR A 121 6.52 -6.66 10.39
N HIS A 122 6.22 -6.56 9.09
CA HIS A 122 5.43 -5.48 8.50
C HIS A 122 4.24 -5.97 7.67
N TYR A 123 3.91 -7.27 7.75
CA TYR A 123 2.76 -7.87 7.06
C TYR A 123 2.22 -9.06 7.85
N THR A 124 0.89 -9.11 8.04
CA THR A 124 0.26 -10.04 9.01
C THR A 124 -0.36 -11.30 8.40
N MET A 125 -0.49 -11.35 7.06
CA MET A 125 -1.23 -12.43 6.39
C MET A 125 -0.38 -13.68 6.11
N VAL A 126 0.73 -13.87 6.85
CA VAL A 126 1.59 -15.07 6.79
C VAL A 126 1.34 -15.92 8.02
N SER A 127 0.76 -17.10 7.83
CA SER A 127 0.23 -17.95 8.91
C SER A 127 1.30 -18.66 9.75
N ASP A 128 2.48 -18.90 9.18
CA ASP A 128 3.62 -19.55 9.84
C ASP A 128 4.74 -18.55 10.20
N SER A 129 4.40 -17.25 10.26
CA SER A 129 5.33 -16.20 10.66
C SER A 129 5.73 -16.32 12.13
N LYS A 130 6.98 -15.95 12.44
CA LYS A 130 7.51 -15.79 13.81
C LYS A 130 7.06 -14.48 14.47
N GLY A 131 6.52 -13.55 13.66
CA GLY A 131 5.97 -12.28 14.10
C GLY A 131 4.55 -12.45 14.63
N GLU A 132 4.22 -11.75 15.69
CA GLU A 132 2.87 -11.68 16.25
C GLU A 132 2.57 -10.26 16.76
N ILE A 133 1.35 -9.80 16.56
CA ILE A 133 0.87 -8.54 17.16
C ILE A 133 0.59 -8.76 18.63
N ILE A 134 0.99 -7.82 19.48
CA ILE A 134 0.62 -7.79 20.90
C ILE A 134 -0.83 -7.31 20.97
N GLU A 135 -1.69 -8.13 21.55
CA GLU A 135 -3.11 -7.86 21.70
C GLU A 135 -3.38 -6.47 22.31
N GLY A 136 -4.42 -5.79 21.80
CA GLY A 136 -4.83 -4.45 22.25
C GLY A 136 -3.89 -3.31 21.83
N THR A 137 -2.88 -3.55 20.99
CA THR A 137 -1.92 -2.51 20.58
C THR A 137 -2.07 -2.06 19.11
N ARG A 138 -2.93 -2.73 18.35
CA ARG A 138 -3.22 -2.38 16.95
C ARG A 138 -4.01 -1.08 16.88
N SER A 139 -3.57 -0.13 16.04
CA SER A 139 -4.34 1.06 15.70
C SER A 139 -5.48 0.75 14.73
N SER A 140 -6.41 1.70 14.55
CA SER A 140 -7.24 1.71 13.35
C SER A 140 -6.35 1.82 12.11
N SER A 141 -6.83 1.32 10.97
CA SER A 141 -6.16 1.55 9.69
C SER A 141 -6.38 2.99 9.24
N ASP A 142 -5.38 3.56 8.58
CA ASP A 142 -5.53 4.84 7.89
C ASP A 142 -6.35 4.67 6.58
N LYS A 143 -6.51 5.76 5.83
CA LYS A 143 -7.24 5.78 4.55
C LYS A 143 -6.68 4.84 3.49
N ASN A 144 -5.40 4.46 3.61
CA ASN A 144 -4.70 3.57 2.69
C ASN A 144 -4.66 2.11 3.18
N GLY A 145 -5.24 1.81 4.35
CA GLY A 145 -5.23 0.48 4.95
C GLY A 145 -3.99 0.17 5.77
N VAL A 146 -3.05 1.11 5.91
CA VAL A 146 -1.86 0.97 6.76
C VAL A 146 -2.26 1.13 8.21
N PHE A 147 -1.65 0.36 9.11
CA PHE A 147 -1.88 0.44 10.56
C PHE A 147 -0.58 0.21 11.33
N THR A 148 -0.58 0.46 12.62
CA THR A 148 0.55 0.22 13.51
C THR A 148 0.19 -0.71 14.66
N ALA A 149 1.17 -1.45 15.16
CA ALA A 149 1.01 -2.26 16.37
C ALA A 149 2.36 -2.50 17.06
N LYS A 150 2.33 -2.82 18.34
CA LYS A 150 3.47 -3.43 19.02
C LYS A 150 3.52 -4.92 18.68
N VAL A 151 4.73 -5.44 18.51
CA VAL A 151 4.92 -6.82 18.06
C VAL A 151 5.94 -7.57 18.90
N LYS A 152 5.88 -8.90 18.79
CA LYS A 152 6.95 -9.81 19.18
C LYS A 152 7.41 -10.55 17.92
N VAL A 153 8.66 -10.97 17.92
CA VAL A 153 9.23 -11.87 16.91
C VAL A 153 9.95 -12.99 17.68
N SER A 154 9.57 -14.23 17.42
CA SER A 154 10.06 -15.39 18.21
C SER A 154 9.94 -15.17 19.72
N GLY A 155 8.81 -14.62 20.17
CA GLY A 155 8.51 -14.30 21.57
C GLY A 155 9.23 -13.09 22.15
N LYS A 156 10.16 -12.44 21.45
CA LYS A 156 10.85 -11.22 21.90
C LYS A 156 10.12 -9.98 21.45
N LYS A 157 9.83 -9.07 22.38
CA LYS A 157 9.19 -7.78 22.09
C LYS A 157 10.11 -6.89 21.25
N LYS A 158 9.56 -6.28 20.19
CA LYS A 158 10.22 -5.22 19.43
C LYS A 158 10.12 -3.90 20.19
N ASN A 159 11.17 -3.10 20.16
CA ASN A 159 11.11 -1.74 20.65
C ASN A 159 10.32 -0.87 19.67
N GLY A 160 9.36 -0.09 20.18
CA GLY A 160 8.48 0.76 19.37
C GLY A 160 7.37 -0.04 18.68
N PHE A 161 6.80 0.59 17.65
CA PHE A 161 5.73 0.02 16.83
C PHE A 161 6.31 -0.52 15.52
N SER A 162 5.62 -1.48 14.91
CA SER A 162 5.71 -1.76 13.48
C SER A 162 4.54 -1.10 12.78
N SER A 163 4.76 -0.57 11.58
CA SER A 163 3.71 -0.26 10.62
C SER A 163 3.53 -1.44 9.68
N PHE A 164 2.31 -1.63 9.18
CA PHE A 164 1.93 -2.81 8.42
C PHE A 164 1.33 -2.42 7.08
N TYR A 165 1.72 -3.14 6.03
CA TYR A 165 1.07 -3.06 4.73
C TYR A 165 -0.40 -3.49 4.84
N PRO A 166 -1.28 -2.98 3.95
CA PRO A 166 -2.70 -3.33 3.95
C PRO A 166 -2.92 -4.86 3.89
N GLU A 167 -3.77 -5.37 4.75
CA GLU A 167 -4.11 -6.81 4.80
C GLU A 167 -4.88 -7.28 3.55
N SER A 168 -5.46 -6.34 2.79
CA SER A 168 -6.08 -6.60 1.50
C SER A 168 -5.09 -6.88 0.37
N TRP A 169 -3.80 -6.58 0.57
CA TRP A 169 -2.76 -6.85 -0.42
C TRP A 169 -2.28 -8.29 -0.33
N THR A 170 -1.90 -8.85 -1.47
CA THR A 170 -1.12 -10.09 -1.52
C THR A 170 0.35 -9.80 -1.20
N PRO A 171 1.16 -10.81 -0.80
CA PRO A 171 2.60 -10.62 -0.62
C PRO A 171 3.32 -10.11 -1.88
N GLN A 172 2.86 -10.50 -3.08
CA GLN A 172 3.42 -10.00 -4.33
C GLN A 172 3.13 -8.51 -4.51
N GLN A 173 1.91 -8.05 -4.17
CA GLN A 173 1.59 -6.62 -4.21
C GLN A 173 2.44 -5.81 -3.24
N VAL A 174 2.80 -6.36 -2.08
CA VAL A 174 3.75 -5.71 -1.16
C VAL A 174 5.12 -5.55 -1.82
N VAL A 175 5.66 -6.60 -2.44
CA VAL A 175 6.95 -6.56 -3.15
C VAL A 175 6.91 -5.56 -4.30
N ASP A 176 5.85 -5.59 -5.12
CA ASP A 176 5.71 -4.70 -6.28
C ASP A 176 5.57 -3.22 -5.84
N ALA A 177 4.87 -2.96 -4.73
CA ALA A 177 4.77 -1.62 -4.15
C ALA A 177 6.13 -1.11 -3.63
N ILE A 178 6.90 -1.96 -2.97
CA ILE A 178 8.25 -1.61 -2.51
C ILE A 178 9.17 -1.33 -3.71
N ASN A 179 9.08 -2.12 -4.78
CA ASN A 179 9.85 -1.89 -6.00
C ASN A 179 9.51 -0.54 -6.65
N THR A 180 8.22 -0.19 -6.74
CA THR A 180 7.76 1.11 -7.24
C THR A 180 8.33 2.25 -6.42
N ALA A 181 8.23 2.17 -5.10
CA ALA A 181 8.79 3.17 -4.19
C ALA A 181 10.31 3.25 -4.27
N TYR A 182 11.01 2.13 -4.44
CA TYR A 182 12.45 2.10 -4.63
C TYR A 182 12.89 2.81 -5.91
N GLU A 183 12.23 2.55 -7.03
CA GLU A 183 12.53 3.18 -8.32
C GLU A 183 12.32 4.69 -8.26
N GLU A 184 11.26 5.16 -7.62
CA GLU A 184 11.04 6.58 -7.34
C GLU A 184 12.16 7.15 -6.46
N ALA A 185 12.42 6.53 -5.31
CA ALA A 185 13.39 7.01 -4.33
C ALA A 185 14.80 7.15 -4.93
N VAL A 186 15.26 6.17 -5.70
CA VAL A 186 16.62 6.19 -6.29
C VAL A 186 16.75 7.09 -7.51
N SER A 187 15.65 7.57 -8.07
CA SER A 187 15.64 8.51 -9.21
C SER A 187 16.05 9.92 -8.79
N ASP A 188 15.81 10.30 -7.51
CA ASP A 188 16.16 11.61 -6.98
C ASP A 188 16.96 11.47 -5.66
N PRO A 189 18.23 11.93 -5.61
CA PRO A 189 19.03 11.91 -4.38
C PRO A 189 18.43 12.69 -3.20
N LEU A 190 17.49 13.64 -3.46
CA LEU A 190 16.78 14.37 -2.41
C LEU A 190 15.80 13.49 -1.62
N ASN A 191 15.41 12.36 -2.18
CA ASN A 191 14.57 11.36 -1.52
C ASN A 191 15.34 10.51 -0.49
N SER A 192 16.53 10.93 -0.10
CA SER A 192 17.34 10.25 0.91
C SER A 192 17.77 11.17 2.05
N SER A 193 17.80 10.59 3.25
CA SER A 193 18.37 11.20 4.46
C SER A 193 19.28 10.18 5.14
N GLY A 194 20.57 10.28 4.89
CA GLY A 194 21.54 9.29 5.34
C GLY A 194 21.34 7.94 4.67
N SER A 195 20.97 6.91 5.45
CA SER A 195 20.66 5.58 4.95
C SER A 195 19.16 5.35 4.69
N LEU A 196 18.31 6.30 5.06
CA LEU A 196 16.86 6.25 4.81
C LEU A 196 16.57 6.78 3.40
N TRP A 197 15.77 6.05 2.66
CA TRP A 197 15.25 6.40 1.35
C TRP A 197 13.73 6.38 1.39
N ILE A 198 13.10 7.40 0.83
CA ILE A 198 11.66 7.61 0.85
C ILE A 198 11.15 7.54 -0.58
N GLY A 199 10.14 6.73 -0.81
CA GLY A 199 9.42 6.63 -2.08
C GLY A 199 7.97 6.27 -1.87
N HIS A 200 7.19 6.27 -2.94
CA HIS A 200 5.74 6.05 -2.87
C HIS A 200 5.28 4.93 -3.80
N SER A 201 4.24 4.26 -3.38
CA SER A 201 3.44 3.40 -4.26
C SER A 201 1.98 3.83 -4.15
N GLY A 202 1.48 4.50 -5.18
CA GLY A 202 0.20 5.20 -5.11
C GLY A 202 0.20 6.27 -4.03
N ASN A 203 -0.68 6.15 -3.05
CA ASN A 203 -0.79 7.10 -1.93
C ASN A 203 -0.03 6.64 -0.67
N ILE A 204 0.70 5.53 -0.74
CA ILE A 204 1.44 5.00 0.43
C ILE A 204 2.91 5.41 0.31
N GLU A 205 3.38 6.19 1.28
CA GLU A 205 4.81 6.43 1.48
C GLU A 205 5.45 5.16 2.07
N ILE A 206 6.60 4.79 1.53
CA ILE A 206 7.38 3.62 1.95
C ILE A 206 8.79 4.07 2.28
N ASP A 207 9.14 3.92 3.54
CA ASP A 207 10.47 4.11 4.06
C ASP A 207 11.34 2.88 3.83
N MET A 208 12.53 3.08 3.28
CA MET A 208 13.47 1.99 2.96
C MET A 208 14.87 2.29 3.48
N TYR A 209 15.57 1.25 3.91
CA TYR A 209 17.01 1.32 4.17
C TYR A 209 17.75 0.48 3.15
N LEU A 210 18.80 1.05 2.56
CA LEU A 210 19.62 0.39 1.55
C LEU A 210 21.01 0.08 2.11
N ASP A 211 21.60 -1.02 1.61
CA ASP A 211 23.00 -1.34 1.87
C ASP A 211 23.93 -0.60 0.89
N SER A 212 25.25 -0.80 1.03
CA SER A 212 26.27 -0.20 0.19
C SER A 212 26.18 -0.60 -1.29
N SER A 213 25.50 -1.69 -1.60
CA SER A 213 25.21 -2.16 -2.96
C SER A 213 23.84 -1.66 -3.47
N ARG A 214 23.23 -0.73 -2.74
CA ARG A 214 21.90 -0.18 -3.01
C ARG A 214 20.79 -1.25 -3.04
N LYS A 215 20.97 -2.34 -2.27
CA LYS A 215 19.91 -3.33 -2.06
C LYS A 215 19.08 -2.96 -0.85
N ILE A 216 17.78 -3.18 -0.94
CA ILE A 216 16.84 -2.93 0.15
C ILE A 216 17.12 -3.92 1.28
N THR A 217 17.38 -3.42 2.50
CA THR A 217 17.59 -4.23 3.71
C THR A 217 16.38 -4.26 4.62
N THR A 218 15.52 -3.24 4.52
CA THR A 218 14.18 -3.19 5.13
C THR A 218 13.33 -2.19 4.38
N ALA A 219 12.02 -2.40 4.37
CA ALA A 219 11.02 -1.48 3.86
C ALA A 219 9.73 -1.61 4.68
N TYR A 220 9.09 -0.48 4.95
CA TYR A 220 7.83 -0.46 5.70
C TYR A 220 6.98 0.74 5.28
N PRO A 221 5.64 0.62 5.31
CA PRO A 221 4.76 1.72 4.96
C PRO A 221 4.72 2.75 6.10
N VAL A 222 4.54 4.02 5.75
CA VAL A 222 4.34 5.09 6.73
C VAL A 222 2.85 5.21 7.05
N TYR A 223 2.53 5.20 8.34
CA TYR A 223 1.16 5.36 8.84
C TYR A 223 0.82 6.85 8.95
N GLU A 224 -0.21 7.30 8.25
CA GLU A 224 -0.61 8.71 8.22
C GLU A 224 -1.59 9.11 9.34
N GLY A 225 -2.00 8.17 10.18
CA GLY A 225 -3.04 8.40 11.19
C GLY A 225 -4.45 8.08 10.66
N SER A 226 -5.41 7.94 11.57
CA SER A 226 -6.82 7.66 11.27
C SER A 226 -7.68 8.89 11.54
#